data_f214eb99f9a8f3de13e7502d0de639cc
#
_entry.id   f214eb99f9a8f3de13e7502d0de639cc
#
_cell.length_a   1.000
_cell.length_b   1.000
_cell.length_c   1.000
_cell.angle_alpha   90.00
_cell.angle_beta   90.00
_cell.angle_gamma   90.00
#
_symmetry.space_group_name_H-M   'P 1'
#
loop_
_entity.id
_entity.type
_entity.pdbx_description
1 polymer ?
#
loop_
_entity_poly.entity_id
_entity_poly.type
_entity_poly.pdbx_seq_one_letter_code
_entity_poly.pdbx_strand_id
1 'polypeptide(L)'
;MYKWQQVKTLKAQGVSIKGITKQLKLSKNTVRKYLRSSEPPRFKARHYERLLAQYEETVEGMLEKHYIGTRIYNELLPLGYKGSLSSVHRYLSGIKEAEEIKGLATTRVESEPGKQLQYDWKEWQLPVDGKAVKIYIHEVVLSYSRKKYYVSSLSITTEDVIRALAGAIEFFGGLTEELVIDNPKQLVITHKKNGTVRYNDEFLRFCGLYGIQPNPCRNYRARTKGKAERPFYYLQEHLLRGLEVKDLSEFDRLLVGFTDKYNARLHSDLKESPDVRFQKEMEKLNRIPLVEPAILYNRQIRTVSNDGYISWDGALYPVAMRQCLQKVRVEAEFGKTIKVYDMGGELVSEHNARLFAKGIRPVHPEHEDINNAYLRKKEAHRAAAVRKFIETFEQTGQAYVEGLKTEVTANMYWHIEEIMKYTSVYSIADISAVLAECLEIGAYHKNSVRRLLECREPKKQSLEILNEAYIPVSVDIRRPLSDYRVPACACSHADREV
;
A
#
# COMPACT_ATOMS: atom_id res chain seq x y z
N MET A 1 29.38 41.01 41.71
CA MET A 1 29.79 40.30 42.94
C MET A 1 31.31 40.10 42.99
N TYR A 2 31.94 39.47 42.03
CA TYR A 2 33.37 39.14 41.99
C TYR A 2 34.36 40.33 42.22
N LYS A 3 34.20 41.48 41.51
CA LYS A 3 35.06 42.64 41.66
C LYS A 3 34.94 43.34 43.02
N TRP A 4 33.80 43.28 43.67
CA TRP A 4 33.58 43.84 45.01
C TRP A 4 34.37 43.01 46.05
N GLN A 5 34.34 41.69 45.98
CA GLN A 5 35.10 40.79 46.82
C GLN A 5 36.61 41.02 46.66
N GLN A 6 37.07 41.11 45.37
CA GLN A 6 38.48 41.39 45.08
C GLN A 6 38.97 42.69 45.72
N VAL A 7 38.16 43.76 45.66
CA VAL A 7 38.51 45.06 46.29
C VAL A 7 38.63 44.91 47.79
N LYS A 8 37.71 44.17 48.45
CA LYS A 8 37.78 43.92 49.89
C LYS A 8 38.99 43.08 50.27
N THR A 9 39.30 42.05 49.56
CA THR A 9 40.45 41.17 49.82
C THR A 9 41.76 41.95 49.65
N LEU A 10 41.96 42.67 48.55
CA LEU A 10 43.16 43.45 48.32
C LEU A 10 43.35 44.53 49.37
N LYS A 11 42.26 45.14 49.87
CA LYS A 11 42.34 46.11 50.95
C LYS A 11 42.75 45.50 52.26
N ALA A 12 42.22 44.28 52.59
CA ALA A 12 42.63 43.51 53.74
C ALA A 12 44.12 43.11 53.71
N GLN A 13 44.67 42.90 52.53
CA GLN A 13 46.10 42.63 52.29
C GLN A 13 46.95 43.88 52.34
N GLY A 14 46.43 45.06 52.74
CA GLY A 14 47.18 46.29 52.90
C GLY A 14 47.38 47.10 51.60
N VAL A 15 46.84 46.67 50.45
CA VAL A 15 47.05 47.34 49.19
C VAL A 15 46.38 48.74 49.22
N SER A 16 47.10 49.75 48.78
CA SER A 16 46.58 51.15 48.70
C SER A 16 45.44 51.26 47.68
N ILE A 17 44.52 52.21 47.92
CA ILE A 17 43.38 52.45 46.99
C ILE A 17 43.88 52.70 45.54
N LYS A 18 45.05 53.40 45.40
CA LYS A 18 45.68 53.66 44.09
C LYS A 18 46.21 52.34 43.46
N GLY A 19 46.75 51.44 44.27
CA GLY A 19 47.16 50.09 43.82
C GLY A 19 46.01 49.24 43.35
N ILE A 20 44.92 49.20 44.13
CA ILE A 20 43.69 48.47 43.78
C ILE A 20 43.09 48.98 42.48
N THR A 21 43.02 50.32 42.29
CA THR A 21 42.55 50.99 41.07
C THR A 21 43.34 50.52 39.86
N LYS A 22 44.67 50.52 39.97
CA LYS A 22 45.59 50.10 38.90
C LYS A 22 45.45 48.59 38.58
N GLN A 23 45.38 47.79 39.60
CA GLN A 23 45.35 46.29 39.49
C GLN A 23 44.02 45.78 38.93
N LEU A 24 42.88 46.33 39.39
CA LEU A 24 41.55 45.87 38.99
C LEU A 24 40.96 46.68 37.83
N LYS A 25 41.69 47.69 37.33
CA LYS A 25 41.23 48.65 36.29
C LYS A 25 39.85 49.27 36.62
N LEU A 26 39.66 49.68 37.89
CA LEU A 26 38.45 50.33 38.38
C LEU A 26 38.70 51.79 38.67
N SER A 27 37.66 52.62 38.56
CA SER A 27 37.79 54.04 38.95
C SER A 27 38.00 54.16 40.47
N LYS A 28 38.76 55.20 40.91
CA LYS A 28 38.99 55.48 42.34
C LYS A 28 37.67 55.57 43.13
N ASN A 29 36.65 56.16 42.50
CA ASN A 29 35.33 56.32 43.10
C ASN A 29 34.58 54.96 43.25
N THR A 30 34.73 54.06 42.26
CA THR A 30 34.18 52.69 42.35
C THR A 30 34.83 51.89 43.44
N VAL A 31 36.17 51.94 43.59
CA VAL A 31 36.91 51.31 44.67
C VAL A 31 36.46 51.82 46.05
N ARG A 32 36.37 53.15 46.21
CA ARG A 32 35.87 53.74 47.48
C ARG A 32 34.45 53.37 47.79
N LYS A 33 33.55 53.34 46.74
CA LYS A 33 32.16 52.89 46.90
C LYS A 33 32.09 51.43 47.38
N TYR A 34 32.92 50.56 46.82
CA TYR A 34 32.95 49.14 47.18
C TYR A 34 33.52 48.93 48.59
N LEU A 35 34.47 49.73 49.02
CA LEU A 35 35.01 49.66 50.37
C LEU A 35 34.02 50.12 51.44
N ARG A 36 33.20 51.10 51.14
CA ARG A 36 32.15 51.61 52.05
C ARG A 36 30.94 50.73 52.17
N SER A 37 30.66 49.92 51.12
CA SER A 37 29.50 49.02 51.09
C SER A 37 29.76 47.80 51.91
N SER A 38 28.86 47.46 52.85
CA SER A 38 28.87 46.20 53.62
C SER A 38 28.44 45.01 52.75
N GLU A 39 27.60 45.24 51.76
CA GLU A 39 27.06 44.24 50.85
C GLU A 39 27.54 44.45 49.41
N PRO A 40 27.58 43.38 48.57
CA PRO A 40 27.87 43.54 47.17
C PRO A 40 26.78 44.44 46.49
N PRO A 41 27.21 45.29 45.55
CA PRO A 41 26.25 46.17 44.87
C PRO A 41 25.19 45.39 44.10
N ARG A 42 23.95 45.58 44.46
CA ARG A 42 22.80 45.06 43.70
C ARG A 42 22.35 46.12 42.69
N PHE A 43 22.27 45.68 41.43
CA PHE A 43 21.65 46.54 40.42
C PHE A 43 20.13 46.54 40.67
N LYS A 44 19.56 47.68 40.92
CA LYS A 44 18.10 47.83 40.95
C LYS A 44 17.61 47.61 39.49
N ALA A 45 16.81 46.58 39.29
CA ALA A 45 16.10 46.41 38.03
C ALA A 45 15.25 47.67 37.82
N ARG A 46 15.44 48.32 36.68
CA ARG A 46 14.56 49.43 36.29
C ARG A 46 13.23 48.84 35.87
N HIS A 47 12.19 49.09 36.63
CA HIS A 47 10.83 48.77 36.26
C HIS A 47 10.39 49.77 35.19
N TYR A 48 10.36 49.37 33.94
CA TYR A 48 9.71 50.10 32.88
C TYR A 48 8.31 49.57 32.71
N GLU A 49 7.28 50.41 32.80
CA GLU A 49 5.95 50.03 32.35
C GLU A 49 6.02 49.64 30.89
N ARG A 50 5.60 48.43 30.56
CA ARG A 50 5.61 47.96 29.19
C ARG A 50 4.50 48.69 28.43
N LEU A 51 4.83 49.59 27.53
CA LEU A 51 3.88 50.33 26.69
C LEU A 51 2.89 49.42 25.93
N LEU A 52 3.23 48.16 25.76
CA LEU A 52 2.39 47.16 25.11
C LEU A 52 1.43 46.43 26.09
N ALA A 53 1.57 46.61 27.40
CA ALA A 53 0.74 45.90 28.38
C ALA A 53 -0.76 46.17 28.19
N GLN A 54 -1.11 47.41 27.83
CA GLN A 54 -2.51 47.81 27.58
C GLN A 54 -3.07 47.26 26.25
N TYR A 55 -2.25 46.65 25.37
CA TYR A 55 -2.63 46.10 24.09
C TYR A 55 -2.45 44.59 24.03
N GLU A 56 -2.19 43.90 25.15
CA GLU A 56 -1.89 42.45 25.18
C GLU A 56 -2.98 41.64 24.53
N GLU A 57 -4.21 41.84 24.89
CA GLU A 57 -5.37 41.11 24.36
C GLU A 57 -5.53 41.34 22.83
N THR A 58 -5.31 42.61 22.40
CA THR A 58 -5.37 42.95 20.98
C THR A 58 -4.23 42.28 20.19
N VAL A 59 -3.01 42.26 20.75
CA VAL A 59 -1.85 41.62 20.13
C VAL A 59 -2.03 40.08 20.08
N GLU A 60 -2.58 39.46 21.11
CA GLU A 60 -2.90 38.04 21.13
C GLU A 60 -3.89 37.67 20.03
N GLY A 61 -4.98 38.45 19.88
CA GLY A 61 -5.94 38.27 18.79
C GLY A 61 -5.35 38.45 17.38
N MET A 62 -4.34 39.34 17.24
CA MET A 62 -3.60 39.49 15.98
C MET A 62 -2.63 38.33 15.73
N LEU A 63 -2.00 37.77 16.76
CA LEU A 63 -1.13 36.61 16.67
C LEU A 63 -1.94 35.35 16.30
N GLU A 64 -3.14 35.17 16.82
CA GLU A 64 -4.05 34.10 16.42
C GLU A 64 -4.40 34.15 14.91
N LYS A 65 -4.47 35.37 14.36
CA LYS A 65 -4.67 35.62 12.92
C LYS A 65 -3.36 35.53 12.10
N HIS A 66 -2.26 35.10 12.74
CA HIS A 66 -0.92 34.95 12.12
C HIS A 66 -0.34 36.25 11.57
N TYR A 67 -0.65 37.42 12.16
CA TYR A 67 -0.05 38.67 11.73
C TYR A 67 1.43 38.71 12.07
N ILE A 68 2.23 39.20 11.14
CA ILE A 68 3.67 39.45 11.36
C ILE A 68 3.90 40.72 12.20
N GLY A 69 5.02 40.78 12.90
CA GLY A 69 5.31 41.88 13.83
C GLY A 69 5.22 43.30 13.25
N THR A 70 5.59 43.48 11.97
CA THR A 70 5.44 44.76 11.26
C THR A 70 3.97 45.12 11.04
N ARG A 71 3.12 44.14 10.73
CA ARG A 71 1.67 44.36 10.59
C ARG A 71 1.03 44.67 11.94
N ILE A 72 1.37 43.92 12.98
CA ILE A 72 0.91 44.20 14.35
C ILE A 72 1.27 45.63 14.76
N TYR A 73 2.50 46.10 14.50
CA TYR A 73 2.90 47.45 14.76
C TYR A 73 2.03 48.49 14.03
N ASN A 74 1.79 48.31 12.73
CA ASN A 74 0.96 49.21 11.91
C ASN A 74 -0.50 49.26 12.39
N GLU A 75 -1.06 48.11 12.82
CA GLU A 75 -2.42 48.05 13.36
C GLU A 75 -2.54 48.67 14.77
N LEU A 76 -1.43 48.73 15.54
CA LEU A 76 -1.40 49.36 16.86
C LEU A 76 -1.26 50.88 16.80
N LEU A 77 -0.67 51.45 15.72
CA LEU A 77 -0.50 52.89 15.55
C LEU A 77 -1.84 53.66 15.62
N PRO A 78 -2.90 53.27 14.87
CA PRO A 78 -4.20 53.97 14.94
C PRO A 78 -4.90 53.76 16.30
N LEU A 79 -4.51 52.73 17.06
CA LEU A 79 -5.02 52.50 18.43
C LEU A 79 -4.29 53.34 19.49
N GLY A 80 -3.35 54.19 19.07
CA GLY A 80 -2.63 55.14 19.95
C GLY A 80 -1.31 54.60 20.52
N TYR A 81 -0.77 53.50 19.99
CA TYR A 81 0.54 53.00 20.39
C TYR A 81 1.67 53.95 20.00
N LYS A 82 2.43 54.41 21.00
CA LYS A 82 3.55 55.40 20.82
C LYS A 82 4.93 54.76 20.92
N GLY A 83 5.00 53.44 20.99
CA GLY A 83 6.28 52.72 21.06
C GLY A 83 6.90 52.49 19.69
N SER A 84 8.11 51.92 19.67
CA SER A 84 8.82 51.59 18.43
C SER A 84 8.49 50.18 17.90
N LEU A 85 8.68 49.94 16.61
CA LEU A 85 8.61 48.64 16.00
C LEU A 85 9.53 47.61 16.72
N SER A 86 10.74 48.05 17.13
CA SER A 86 11.68 47.22 17.89
C SER A 86 11.12 46.76 19.25
N SER A 87 10.26 47.60 19.89
CA SER A 87 9.60 47.23 21.13
C SER A 87 8.54 46.12 20.89
N VAL A 88 7.79 46.19 19.78
CA VAL A 88 6.86 45.18 19.36
C VAL A 88 7.60 43.84 19.09
N HIS A 89 8.67 43.90 18.30
CA HIS A 89 9.47 42.70 18.03
C HIS A 89 10.04 42.05 19.29
N ARG A 90 10.54 42.88 20.24
CA ARG A 90 11.07 42.39 21.52
C ARG A 90 9.98 41.74 22.37
N TYR A 91 8.79 42.33 22.37
CA TYR A 91 7.64 41.74 23.08
C TYR A 91 7.22 40.41 22.47
N LEU A 92 7.13 40.34 21.14
CA LEU A 92 6.79 39.10 20.40
C LEU A 92 7.86 38.00 20.58
N SER A 93 9.15 38.38 20.62
CA SER A 93 10.24 37.46 20.94
C SER A 93 10.11 36.88 22.35
N GLY A 94 9.75 37.73 23.32
CA GLY A 94 9.51 37.29 24.70
C GLY A 94 8.33 36.34 24.82
N ILE A 95 7.26 36.55 24.04
CA ILE A 95 6.13 35.61 23.98
C ILE A 95 6.59 34.27 23.37
N LYS A 96 7.31 34.29 22.24
CA LYS A 96 7.86 33.07 21.62
C LYS A 96 8.80 32.32 22.53
N GLU A 97 9.73 33.03 23.21
CA GLU A 97 10.63 32.40 24.19
C GLU A 97 9.84 31.81 25.38
N ALA A 98 8.80 32.49 25.87
CA ALA A 98 7.94 31.99 26.94
C ALA A 98 7.10 30.77 26.48
N GLU A 99 6.65 30.78 25.23
CA GLU A 99 5.97 29.61 24.62
C GLU A 99 6.95 28.47 24.39
N GLU A 100 8.16 28.73 23.94
CA GLU A 100 9.22 27.71 23.81
C GLU A 100 9.61 27.14 25.17
N ILE A 101 9.75 27.96 26.23
CA ILE A 101 10.04 27.50 27.58
C ILE A 101 8.87 26.71 28.18
N LYS A 102 7.62 27.22 28.04
CA LYS A 102 6.42 26.41 28.38
C LYS A 102 6.36 25.15 27.58
N GLY A 103 6.89 25.24 26.38
CA GLY A 103 7.02 24.20 25.44
C GLY A 103 8.07 23.14 25.80
N LEU A 104 9.15 23.49 26.44
CA LEU A 104 10.21 22.58 26.94
C LEU A 104 9.83 21.91 28.26
N ALA A 105 8.92 22.52 29.05
CA ALA A 105 8.38 21.91 30.26
C ALA A 105 7.34 20.84 29.91
N THR A 106 7.78 19.64 29.60
CA THR A 106 6.90 18.48 29.41
C THR A 106 6.68 17.78 30.73
N THR A 107 5.43 17.76 31.19
CA THR A 107 5.01 16.83 32.22
C THR A 107 5.00 15.41 31.63
N ARG A 108 5.75 14.48 32.21
CA ARG A 108 5.65 13.05 31.88
C ARG A 108 4.26 12.56 32.28
N VAL A 109 3.38 12.42 31.31
CA VAL A 109 2.10 11.76 31.53
C VAL A 109 2.32 10.26 31.43
N GLU A 110 2.40 9.57 32.56
CA GLU A 110 2.40 8.11 32.59
C GLU A 110 0.98 7.62 32.33
N SER A 111 0.81 6.66 31.42
CA SER A 111 -0.47 6.00 31.18
C SER A 111 -0.64 4.84 32.14
N GLU A 112 -1.85 4.56 32.57
CA GLU A 112 -2.18 3.34 33.30
C GLU A 112 -2.08 2.11 32.40
N PRO A 113 -1.86 0.90 32.98
CA PRO A 113 -1.83 -0.35 32.21
C PRO A 113 -3.16 -0.58 31.47
N GLY A 114 -3.08 -1.01 30.21
CA GLY A 114 -4.25 -1.29 29.37
C GLY A 114 -5.02 -0.07 28.88
N LYS A 115 -4.59 1.14 29.23
CA LYS A 115 -5.30 2.38 28.90
C LYS A 115 -5.14 2.78 27.43
N GLN A 116 -3.92 2.77 26.91
CA GLN A 116 -3.62 3.47 25.67
C GLN A 116 -2.63 2.76 24.78
N LEU A 117 -3.00 2.63 23.51
CA LEU A 117 -2.19 2.20 22.38
C LEU A 117 -1.85 3.42 21.52
N GLN A 118 -0.63 3.52 21.02
CA GLN A 118 -0.22 4.59 20.11
C GLN A 118 0.23 3.99 18.78
N TYR A 119 -0.21 4.61 17.69
CA TYR A 119 0.18 4.25 16.33
C TYR A 119 0.94 5.39 15.67
N ASP A 120 2.02 5.03 14.98
CA ASP A 120 2.82 5.91 14.13
C ASP A 120 3.38 5.15 12.94
N TRP A 121 3.86 5.85 11.92
CA TRP A 121 4.47 5.24 10.76
C TRP A 121 5.60 6.11 10.19
N LYS A 122 6.51 5.48 9.45
CA LYS A 122 7.63 6.15 8.81
C LYS A 122 7.87 5.59 7.42
N GLU A 123 8.11 6.49 6.47
CA GLU A 123 8.62 6.16 5.14
C GLU A 123 10.12 5.95 5.17
N TRP A 124 10.60 4.92 4.47
CA TRP A 124 12.01 4.60 4.32
C TRP A 124 12.31 4.11 2.91
N GLN A 125 13.51 4.45 2.39
CA GLN A 125 14.05 3.90 1.17
C GLN A 125 14.96 2.73 1.53
N LEU A 126 14.50 1.51 1.25
CA LEU A 126 15.22 0.28 1.55
C LEU A 126 15.89 -0.22 0.27
N PRO A 127 17.22 -0.41 0.26
CA PRO A 127 17.90 -1.15 -0.80
C PRO A 127 17.51 -2.62 -0.77
N VAL A 128 16.87 -3.10 -1.86
CA VAL A 128 16.48 -4.50 -2.07
C VAL A 128 17.12 -4.96 -3.36
N ASP A 129 18.04 -5.91 -3.31
CA ASP A 129 18.80 -6.39 -4.46
C ASP A 129 19.44 -5.22 -5.27
N GLY A 130 20.10 -4.30 -4.56
CA GLY A 130 20.76 -3.12 -5.12
C GLY A 130 19.82 -2.02 -5.63
N LYS A 131 18.49 -2.17 -5.52
CA LYS A 131 17.50 -1.21 -5.99
C LYS A 131 16.73 -0.59 -4.82
N ALA A 132 16.55 0.73 -4.85
CA ALA A 132 15.79 1.41 -3.81
C ALA A 132 14.30 1.09 -3.91
N VAL A 133 13.74 0.53 -2.85
CA VAL A 133 12.31 0.24 -2.68
C VAL A 133 11.78 1.14 -1.58
N LYS A 134 10.71 1.86 -1.88
CA LYS A 134 10.00 2.66 -0.90
C LYS A 134 9.13 1.75 -0.03
N ILE A 135 9.37 1.76 1.27
CA ILE A 135 8.60 1.03 2.26
C ILE A 135 8.03 1.97 3.31
N TYR A 136 6.97 1.53 3.96
CA TYR A 136 6.39 2.17 5.13
C TYR A 136 6.53 1.24 6.33
N ILE A 137 7.05 1.75 7.43
CA ILE A 137 7.22 0.99 8.66
C ILE A 137 6.19 1.52 9.65
N HIS A 138 5.29 0.65 10.08
CA HIS A 138 4.27 0.93 11.08
C HIS A 138 4.83 0.59 12.45
N GLU A 139 4.64 1.48 13.40
CA GLU A 139 4.95 1.26 14.81
C GLU A 139 3.65 1.32 15.62
N VAL A 140 3.42 0.30 16.41
CA VAL A 140 2.36 0.28 17.41
C VAL A 140 2.99 0.06 18.78
N VAL A 141 2.68 0.92 19.74
CA VAL A 141 3.31 0.89 21.06
C VAL A 141 2.28 0.98 22.19
N LEU A 142 2.37 0.08 23.16
CA LEU A 142 1.60 0.17 24.38
C LEU A 142 2.17 1.29 25.30
N SER A 143 1.34 2.22 25.70
CA SER A 143 1.81 3.44 26.38
C SER A 143 2.36 3.19 27.78
N TYR A 144 1.93 2.16 28.48
CA TYR A 144 2.44 1.81 29.80
C TYR A 144 3.73 1.01 29.75
N SER A 145 3.73 -0.16 29.12
CA SER A 145 4.90 -1.06 29.06
C SER A 145 5.99 -0.57 28.13
N ARG A 146 5.66 0.26 27.14
CA ARG A 146 6.52 0.64 26.01
C ARG A 146 6.81 -0.54 25.07
N LYS A 147 6.07 -1.63 25.19
CA LYS A 147 6.18 -2.76 24.29
C LYS A 147 5.75 -2.34 22.89
N LYS A 148 6.56 -2.69 21.91
CA LYS A 148 6.41 -2.27 20.52
C LYS A 148 6.11 -3.45 19.62
N TYR A 149 5.35 -3.15 18.58
CA TYR A 149 5.14 -3.98 17.42
C TYR A 149 5.51 -3.20 16.17
N TYR A 150 6.31 -3.80 15.31
CA TYR A 150 6.67 -3.23 14.01
C TYR A 150 6.24 -4.15 12.89
N VAL A 151 5.70 -3.57 11.83
CA VAL A 151 5.41 -4.27 10.57
C VAL A 151 5.68 -3.33 9.41
N SER A 152 6.01 -3.84 8.24
CA SER A 152 6.27 -3.02 7.07
C SER A 152 5.29 -3.28 5.93
N SER A 153 5.04 -2.26 5.10
CA SER A 153 4.19 -2.32 3.92
C SER A 153 4.84 -1.62 2.73
N LEU A 154 4.36 -1.90 1.53
CA LEU A 154 4.75 -1.18 0.31
C LEU A 154 3.84 0.02 0.03
N SER A 155 2.75 0.16 0.76
CA SER A 155 1.80 1.26 0.66
C SER A 155 1.36 1.73 2.04
N ILE A 156 0.69 2.88 2.10
CA ILE A 156 0.12 3.44 3.34
C ILE A 156 -1.36 3.76 3.12
N THR A 157 -2.12 2.73 2.81
CA THR A 157 -3.57 2.82 2.67
C THR A 157 -4.26 2.71 4.03
N THR A 158 -5.54 3.05 4.09
CA THR A 158 -6.35 2.82 5.31
C THR A 158 -6.33 1.33 5.70
N GLU A 159 -6.38 0.45 4.71
CA GLU A 159 -6.33 -1.00 4.93
C GLU A 159 -4.99 -1.45 5.52
N ASP A 160 -3.85 -0.93 5.04
CA ASP A 160 -2.53 -1.26 5.60
C ASP A 160 -2.43 -0.86 7.07
N VAL A 161 -2.99 0.30 7.42
CA VAL A 161 -3.02 0.76 8.82
C VAL A 161 -3.91 -0.14 9.68
N ILE A 162 -5.09 -0.52 9.18
CA ILE A 162 -6.00 -1.45 9.87
C ILE A 162 -5.33 -2.80 10.09
N ARG A 163 -4.61 -3.33 9.07
CA ARG A 163 -3.84 -4.57 9.19
C ARG A 163 -2.73 -4.47 10.24
N ALA A 164 -2.00 -3.36 10.24
CA ALA A 164 -0.94 -3.13 11.23
C ALA A 164 -1.50 -3.06 12.66
N LEU A 165 -2.64 -2.40 12.85
CA LEU A 165 -3.32 -2.34 14.14
C LEU A 165 -3.87 -3.70 14.58
N ALA A 166 -4.53 -4.42 13.68
CA ALA A 166 -5.04 -5.76 13.97
C ALA A 166 -3.91 -6.73 14.34
N GLY A 167 -2.82 -6.75 13.56
CA GLY A 167 -1.65 -7.57 13.87
C GLY A 167 -0.97 -7.19 15.20
N ALA A 168 -0.95 -5.90 15.55
CA ALA A 168 -0.45 -5.45 16.86
C ALA A 168 -1.35 -5.92 18.02
N ILE A 169 -2.67 -5.86 17.85
CA ILE A 169 -3.64 -6.34 18.84
C ILE A 169 -3.47 -7.84 19.08
N GLU A 170 -3.30 -8.61 18.02
CA GLU A 170 -3.01 -10.05 18.11
C GLU A 170 -1.65 -10.31 18.79
N PHE A 171 -0.60 -9.56 18.42
CA PHE A 171 0.73 -9.67 19.03
C PHE A 171 0.73 -9.35 20.54
N PHE A 172 -0.06 -8.35 20.95
CA PHE A 172 -0.22 -8.02 22.37
C PHE A 172 -1.20 -8.94 23.10
N GLY A 173 -2.01 -9.71 22.38
CA GLY A 173 -2.99 -10.63 22.98
C GLY A 173 -4.19 -9.91 23.62
N GLY A 174 -4.44 -8.65 23.28
CA GLY A 174 -5.54 -7.88 23.81
C GLY A 174 -5.61 -6.44 23.34
N LEU A 175 -6.63 -5.72 23.81
CA LEU A 175 -7.00 -4.37 23.41
C LEU A 175 -6.86 -3.38 24.56
N THR A 176 -6.41 -2.18 24.26
CA THR A 176 -6.49 -1.04 25.17
C THR A 176 -7.83 -0.30 25.02
N GLU A 177 -8.15 0.59 25.95
CA GLU A 177 -9.36 1.41 25.87
C GLU A 177 -9.26 2.44 24.73
N GLU A 178 -8.10 3.07 24.56
CA GLU A 178 -7.88 4.16 23.62
C GLU A 178 -6.78 3.85 22.60
N LEU A 179 -6.99 4.31 21.35
CA LEU A 179 -5.99 4.32 20.28
C LEU A 179 -5.61 5.76 19.95
N VAL A 180 -4.39 6.15 20.26
CA VAL A 180 -3.84 7.47 19.90
C VAL A 180 -3.23 7.41 18.50
N ILE A 181 -3.67 8.34 17.66
CA ILE A 181 -3.19 8.50 16.28
C ILE A 181 -2.77 9.94 16.03
N ASP A 182 -1.72 10.12 15.25
CA ASP A 182 -1.38 11.44 14.73
C ASP A 182 -2.17 11.65 13.43
N ASN A 183 -3.05 12.61 13.38
CA ASN A 183 -4.04 12.93 12.33
C ASN A 183 -3.63 12.55 10.87
N PRO A 184 -3.29 11.29 10.53
CA PRO A 184 -2.95 10.93 9.17
C PRO A 184 -4.21 11.00 8.31
N LYS A 185 -4.08 11.51 7.10
CA LYS A 185 -5.20 11.67 6.16
C LYS A 185 -5.95 10.36 5.86
N GLN A 186 -5.27 9.23 6.02
CA GLN A 186 -5.84 7.89 5.85
C GLN A 186 -6.89 7.56 6.93
N LEU A 187 -6.73 8.10 8.14
CA LEU A 187 -7.60 7.80 9.28
C LEU A 187 -8.51 8.97 9.66
N VAL A 188 -8.02 10.21 9.49
CA VAL A 188 -8.72 11.44 9.88
C VAL A 188 -8.94 12.32 8.66
N ILE A 189 -10.20 12.45 8.24
CA ILE A 189 -10.59 13.27 7.09
C ILE A 189 -10.52 14.77 7.45
N THR A 190 -11.05 15.13 8.60
CA THR A 190 -11.00 16.51 9.11
C THR A 190 -10.89 16.51 10.64
N HIS A 191 -10.06 17.43 11.14
CA HIS A 191 -9.96 17.75 12.56
C HIS A 191 -10.10 19.27 12.72
N LYS A 192 -11.28 19.73 13.11
CA LYS A 192 -11.60 21.16 13.26
C LYS A 192 -11.03 21.72 14.58
N LYS A 193 -10.74 23.02 14.62
CA LYS A 193 -10.24 23.71 15.83
C LYS A 193 -11.19 23.59 17.05
N ASN A 194 -12.49 23.43 16.81
CA ASN A 194 -13.51 23.23 17.85
C ASN A 194 -13.52 21.81 18.46
N GLY A 195 -12.58 20.93 18.06
CA GLY A 195 -12.49 19.56 18.53
C GLY A 195 -13.34 18.55 17.79
N THR A 196 -14.12 18.96 16.78
CA THR A 196 -14.88 18.02 15.94
C THR A 196 -13.94 17.26 14.99
N VAL A 197 -13.98 15.94 15.08
CA VAL A 197 -13.18 15.03 14.23
C VAL A 197 -14.10 14.24 13.32
N ARG A 198 -13.74 14.15 12.03
CA ARG A 198 -14.35 13.23 11.09
C ARG A 198 -13.32 12.18 10.69
N TYR A 199 -13.60 10.95 11.02
CA TYR A 199 -12.75 9.81 10.68
C TYR A 199 -13.09 9.24 9.30
N ASN A 200 -12.17 8.43 8.75
CA ASN A 200 -12.45 7.56 7.64
C ASN A 200 -13.45 6.47 8.08
N ASP A 201 -14.41 6.15 7.23
CA ASP A 201 -15.50 5.23 7.56
C ASP A 201 -15.01 3.79 7.82
N GLU A 202 -14.00 3.32 7.08
CA GLU A 202 -13.39 2.01 7.28
C GLU A 202 -12.65 1.94 8.63
N PHE A 203 -11.91 3.00 8.96
CA PHE A 203 -11.23 3.09 10.25
C PHE A 203 -12.22 3.18 11.41
N LEU A 204 -13.30 3.96 11.26
CA LEU A 204 -14.33 4.06 12.29
C LEU A 204 -15.05 2.71 12.49
N ARG A 205 -15.30 1.98 11.40
CA ARG A 205 -15.84 0.62 11.45
C ARG A 205 -14.90 -0.33 12.20
N PHE A 206 -13.58 -0.29 11.91
CA PHE A 206 -12.58 -1.04 12.65
C PHE A 206 -12.64 -0.73 14.15
N CYS A 207 -12.61 0.54 14.53
CA CYS A 207 -12.70 0.95 15.93
C CYS A 207 -13.99 0.45 16.62
N GLY A 208 -15.12 0.50 15.91
CA GLY A 208 -16.41 0.00 16.41
C GLY A 208 -16.43 -1.52 16.60
N LEU A 209 -15.87 -2.29 15.63
CA LEU A 209 -15.80 -3.75 15.71
C LEU A 209 -14.88 -4.24 16.84
N TYR A 210 -13.78 -3.54 17.09
CA TYR A 210 -12.85 -3.87 18.17
C TYR A 210 -13.21 -3.24 19.51
N GLY A 211 -14.14 -2.28 19.55
CA GLY A 211 -14.52 -1.56 20.77
C GLY A 211 -13.42 -0.65 21.31
N ILE A 212 -12.50 -0.16 20.45
CA ILE A 212 -11.41 0.73 20.80
C ILE A 212 -11.77 2.19 20.48
N GLN A 213 -11.51 3.11 21.42
CA GLN A 213 -11.84 4.52 21.22
C GLN A 213 -10.70 5.26 20.50
N PRO A 214 -10.91 5.82 19.30
CA PRO A 214 -9.89 6.60 18.60
C PRO A 214 -9.71 7.96 19.29
N ASN A 215 -8.45 8.30 19.61
CA ASN A 215 -8.06 9.57 20.24
C ASN A 215 -7.01 10.28 19.36
N PRO A 216 -7.45 11.18 18.45
CA PRO A 216 -6.53 11.88 17.57
C PRO A 216 -5.78 12.97 18.33
N CYS A 217 -4.48 13.10 18.08
CA CYS A 217 -3.68 14.15 18.64
C CYS A 217 -4.23 15.54 18.25
N ARG A 218 -4.28 16.48 19.19
CA ARG A 218 -4.71 17.85 18.90
C ARG A 218 -3.71 18.50 17.95
N ASN A 219 -4.23 19.19 16.92
CA ASN A 219 -3.41 19.96 16.00
C ASN A 219 -2.51 20.94 16.77
N TYR A 220 -1.25 21.07 16.38
CA TYR A 220 -0.22 21.94 16.99
C TYR A 220 0.22 21.59 18.41
N ARG A 221 -0.18 20.46 18.97
CA ARG A 221 0.37 19.93 20.23
C ARG A 221 1.12 18.61 19.97
N ALA A 222 2.23 18.68 19.26
CA ALA A 222 3.14 17.53 19.02
C ALA A 222 3.57 16.80 20.32
N ARG A 223 3.37 17.44 21.47
CA ARG A 223 3.78 17.01 22.81
C ARG A 223 2.85 16.02 23.51
N THR A 224 1.60 15.85 23.02
CA THR A 224 0.72 14.77 23.53
C THR A 224 1.30 13.40 23.22
N LYS A 225 2.21 13.31 22.25
CA LYS A 225 2.93 12.11 21.80
C LYS A 225 4.30 11.95 22.49
N GLY A 226 4.54 12.58 23.64
CA GLY A 226 5.84 12.64 24.32
C GLY A 226 6.50 11.32 24.67
N LYS A 227 5.81 10.19 24.38
CA LYS A 227 6.35 8.83 24.51
C LYS A 227 6.87 8.28 23.18
N ALA A 228 6.55 8.97 22.07
CA ALA A 228 6.93 8.59 20.71
C ALA A 228 7.90 9.61 20.06
N GLU A 229 8.45 10.57 20.81
CA GLU A 229 9.26 11.68 20.24
C GLU A 229 10.49 11.24 19.42
N ARG A 230 10.95 9.99 19.61
CA ARG A 230 11.97 9.39 18.73
C ARG A 230 11.78 7.87 18.55
N PRO A 231 10.56 7.38 18.25
CA PRO A 231 10.35 5.94 18.17
C PRO A 231 11.21 5.33 17.07
N PHE A 232 11.25 6.01 15.92
CA PHE A 232 11.99 5.55 14.75
C PHE A 232 13.50 5.85 14.80
N TYR A 233 13.95 6.74 15.70
CA TYR A 233 15.39 7.03 15.80
C TYR A 233 16.19 5.77 16.17
N TYR A 234 15.74 5.03 17.18
CA TYR A 234 16.41 3.81 17.58
C TYR A 234 16.37 2.73 16.50
N LEU A 235 15.23 2.57 15.83
CA LEU A 235 15.10 1.67 14.69
C LEU A 235 16.03 2.08 13.54
N GLN A 236 16.11 3.38 13.24
CA GLN A 236 16.99 3.90 12.18
C GLN A 236 18.46 3.62 12.47
N GLU A 237 18.93 3.96 13.69
CA GLU A 237 20.34 3.83 14.05
C GLU A 237 20.78 2.38 14.18
N HIS A 238 19.91 1.48 14.66
CA HIS A 238 20.28 0.12 15.02
C HIS A 238 19.84 -0.95 14.00
N LEU A 239 18.99 -0.60 13.03
CA LEU A 239 18.56 -1.53 11.99
C LEU A 239 18.65 -0.93 10.58
N LEU A 240 18.08 0.25 10.34
CA LEU A 240 17.84 0.69 8.96
C LEU A 240 19.05 1.30 8.26
N ARG A 241 19.94 1.98 8.99
CA ARG A 241 21.12 2.61 8.39
C ARG A 241 22.11 1.60 7.86
N GLY A 242 22.42 1.69 6.57
CA GLY A 242 23.35 0.79 5.91
C GLY A 242 22.79 -0.62 5.66
N LEU A 243 21.50 -0.86 5.95
CA LEU A 243 20.87 -2.14 5.70
C LEU A 243 20.58 -2.27 4.19
N GLU A 244 21.02 -3.37 3.62
CA GLU A 244 20.65 -3.87 2.31
C GLU A 244 20.15 -5.31 2.45
N VAL A 245 19.09 -5.66 1.75
CA VAL A 245 18.45 -6.98 1.83
C VAL A 245 18.26 -7.56 0.44
N LYS A 246 18.19 -8.89 0.37
CA LYS A 246 17.92 -9.61 -0.90
C LYS A 246 16.45 -9.47 -1.32
N ASP A 247 15.55 -9.56 -0.36
CA ASP A 247 14.10 -9.49 -0.58
C ASP A 247 13.37 -8.92 0.63
N LEU A 248 12.07 -8.65 0.47
CA LEU A 248 11.24 -8.10 1.54
C LEU A 248 11.02 -9.09 2.71
N SER A 249 11.06 -10.39 2.44
CA SER A 249 10.89 -11.41 3.47
C SER A 249 12.09 -11.45 4.42
N GLU A 250 13.30 -11.19 3.91
CA GLU A 250 14.50 -11.00 4.73
C GLU A 250 14.34 -9.77 5.63
N PHE A 251 13.88 -8.65 5.05
CA PHE A 251 13.62 -7.44 5.83
C PHE A 251 12.63 -7.67 6.96
N ASP A 252 11.51 -8.35 6.67
CA ASP A 252 10.49 -8.64 7.68
C ASP A 252 11.03 -9.52 8.82
N ARG A 253 11.85 -10.52 8.52
CA ARG A 253 12.53 -11.33 9.56
C ARG A 253 13.46 -10.49 10.43
N LEU A 254 14.23 -9.58 9.82
CA LEU A 254 15.12 -8.67 10.56
C LEU A 254 14.30 -7.70 11.43
N LEU A 255 13.18 -7.20 10.94
CA LEU A 255 12.29 -6.29 11.66
C LEU A 255 11.65 -6.98 12.87
N VAL A 256 11.21 -8.23 12.73
CA VAL A 256 10.71 -9.05 13.84
C VAL A 256 11.81 -9.28 14.88
N GLY A 257 12.99 -9.74 14.46
CA GLY A 257 14.10 -9.94 15.37
C GLY A 257 14.59 -8.66 16.08
N PHE A 258 14.47 -7.51 15.43
CA PHE A 258 14.70 -6.21 16.05
C PHE A 258 13.63 -5.89 17.10
N THR A 259 12.37 -6.15 16.79
CA THR A 259 11.24 -5.96 17.70
C THR A 259 11.42 -6.74 18.99
N ASP A 260 11.80 -8.01 18.90
CA ASP A 260 12.04 -8.89 20.05
C ASP A 260 13.21 -8.37 20.89
N LYS A 261 14.33 -8.02 20.25
CA LYS A 261 15.49 -7.43 20.93
C LYS A 261 15.15 -6.12 21.64
N TYR A 262 14.35 -5.26 21.00
CA TYR A 262 13.91 -4.01 21.60
C TYR A 262 13.05 -4.25 22.84
N ASN A 263 12.10 -5.17 22.76
CA ASN A 263 11.15 -5.46 23.83
C ASN A 263 11.82 -6.15 25.04
N ALA A 264 12.84 -6.97 24.81
CA ALA A 264 13.62 -7.61 25.85
C ALA A 264 14.66 -6.70 26.51
N ARG A 265 15.02 -5.57 25.85
CA ARG A 265 16.08 -4.68 26.32
C ARG A 265 15.66 -3.87 27.54
N LEU A 266 16.59 -3.66 28.50
CA LEU A 266 16.39 -2.74 29.61
C LEU A 266 16.18 -1.30 29.10
N HIS A 267 15.03 -0.72 29.40
CA HIS A 267 14.72 0.66 29.04
C HIS A 267 15.36 1.64 30.02
N SER A 268 16.15 2.60 29.53
CA SER A 268 16.92 3.53 30.37
C SER A 268 16.09 4.29 31.40
N ASP A 269 14.90 4.73 31.00
CA ASP A 269 14.01 5.56 31.81
C ASP A 269 13.15 4.73 32.76
N LEU A 270 12.68 3.57 32.32
CA LEU A 270 11.79 2.71 33.09
C LEU A 270 12.54 1.81 34.08
N LYS A 271 13.84 1.59 33.85
CA LYS A 271 14.69 0.64 34.63
C LYS A 271 14.20 -0.81 34.58
N GLU A 272 13.29 -1.10 33.69
CA GLU A 272 12.74 -2.43 33.39
C GLU A 272 12.68 -2.63 31.87
N SER A 273 12.61 -3.88 31.40
CA SER A 273 12.36 -4.11 29.98
C SER A 273 10.87 -3.98 29.67
N PRO A 274 10.50 -3.61 28.43
CA PRO A 274 9.10 -3.60 27.98
C PRO A 274 8.38 -4.93 28.24
N ASP A 275 9.05 -6.06 28.02
CA ASP A 275 8.47 -7.39 28.24
C ASP A 275 8.14 -7.67 29.71
N VAL A 276 9.03 -7.30 30.64
CA VAL A 276 8.76 -7.44 32.08
C VAL A 276 7.59 -6.56 32.51
N ARG A 277 7.57 -5.32 32.05
CA ARG A 277 6.50 -4.37 32.38
C ARG A 277 5.17 -4.78 31.76
N PHE A 278 5.23 -5.40 30.59
CA PHE A 278 4.04 -5.90 29.87
C PHE A 278 3.27 -6.98 30.66
N GLN A 279 3.91 -7.77 31.50
CA GLN A 279 3.22 -8.76 32.32
C GLN A 279 2.08 -8.13 33.16
N LYS A 280 2.32 -6.94 33.69
CA LYS A 280 1.31 -6.18 34.45
C LYS A 280 0.23 -5.57 33.54
N GLU A 281 0.60 -5.18 32.33
CA GLU A 281 -0.32 -4.57 31.37
C GLU A 281 -1.25 -5.59 30.72
N MET A 282 -0.72 -6.79 30.45
CA MET A 282 -1.47 -7.89 29.83
C MET A 282 -2.74 -8.26 30.62
N GLU A 283 -2.69 -8.22 31.93
CA GLU A 283 -3.84 -8.50 32.80
C GLU A 283 -4.97 -7.48 32.69
N LYS A 284 -4.67 -6.28 32.17
CA LYS A 284 -5.59 -5.15 32.03
C LYS A 284 -6.08 -4.93 30.58
N LEU A 285 -5.55 -5.71 29.64
CA LEU A 285 -6.04 -5.63 28.27
C LEU A 285 -7.41 -6.29 28.13
N ASN A 286 -8.25 -5.65 27.31
CA ASN A 286 -9.58 -6.18 26.97
C ASN A 286 -9.45 -7.38 26.00
N ARG A 287 -10.45 -8.25 26.02
CA ARG A 287 -10.50 -9.40 25.11
C ARG A 287 -10.62 -8.95 23.66
N ILE A 288 -9.92 -9.65 22.77
CA ILE A 288 -10.05 -9.46 21.32
C ILE A 288 -11.39 -10.03 20.86
N PRO A 289 -12.26 -9.25 20.20
CA PRO A 289 -13.49 -9.77 19.62
C PRO A 289 -13.17 -10.66 18.41
N LEU A 290 -14.02 -11.65 18.17
CA LEU A 290 -13.96 -12.45 16.95
C LEU A 290 -14.47 -11.61 15.78
N VAL A 291 -13.55 -11.17 14.93
CA VAL A 291 -13.86 -10.41 13.72
C VAL A 291 -13.38 -11.20 12.50
N GLU A 292 -14.28 -11.51 11.58
CA GLU A 292 -13.88 -12.16 10.34
C GLU A 292 -13.04 -11.23 9.45
N PRO A 293 -11.86 -11.68 8.94
CA PRO A 293 -11.00 -10.86 8.10
C PRO A 293 -11.71 -10.28 6.87
N ALA A 294 -12.67 -10.99 6.30
CA ALA A 294 -13.45 -10.53 5.16
C ALA A 294 -14.29 -9.25 5.42
N ILE A 295 -14.55 -8.93 6.69
CA ILE A 295 -15.25 -7.71 7.09
C ILE A 295 -14.29 -6.52 7.16
N LEU A 296 -13.03 -6.78 7.49
CA LEU A 296 -12.01 -5.75 7.67
C LEU A 296 -11.33 -5.32 6.37
N TYR A 297 -11.07 -6.30 5.48
CA TYR A 297 -10.21 -6.10 4.33
C TYR A 297 -11.01 -6.07 3.03
N ASN A 298 -10.70 -5.10 2.20
CA ASN A 298 -11.39 -4.89 0.93
C ASN A 298 -10.79 -5.78 -0.15
N ARG A 299 -11.57 -6.77 -0.63
CA ARG A 299 -11.18 -7.64 -1.73
C ARG A 299 -11.65 -7.06 -3.05
N GLN A 300 -10.70 -6.62 -3.87
CA GLN A 300 -11.01 -6.06 -5.18
C GLN A 300 -11.36 -7.16 -6.19
N ILE A 301 -12.42 -6.93 -6.99
CA ILE A 301 -12.77 -7.87 -8.05
C ILE A 301 -11.87 -7.62 -9.27
N ARG A 302 -11.30 -8.70 -9.81
CA ARG A 302 -10.54 -8.73 -11.06
C ARG A 302 -11.07 -9.84 -11.94
N THR A 303 -10.90 -9.69 -13.26
CA THR A 303 -11.17 -10.76 -14.22
C THR A 303 -9.86 -11.42 -14.59
N VAL A 304 -9.80 -12.74 -14.53
CA VAL A 304 -8.65 -13.52 -14.99
C VAL A 304 -8.62 -13.45 -16.51
N SER A 305 -7.48 -13.15 -17.10
CA SER A 305 -7.30 -13.12 -18.56
C SER A 305 -7.46 -14.54 -19.17
N ASN A 306 -7.65 -14.61 -20.50
CA ASN A 306 -7.79 -15.88 -21.23
C ASN A 306 -6.54 -16.78 -21.15
N ASP A 307 -5.42 -16.23 -20.74
CA ASP A 307 -4.13 -16.90 -20.57
C ASP A 307 -3.74 -17.08 -19.09
N GLY A 308 -4.72 -16.95 -18.16
CA GLY A 308 -4.57 -17.32 -16.75
C GLY A 308 -3.85 -16.29 -15.88
N TYR A 309 -3.91 -15.01 -16.18
CA TYR A 309 -3.28 -13.99 -15.33
C TYR A 309 -4.28 -12.97 -14.79
N ILE A 310 -3.95 -12.42 -13.63
CA ILE A 310 -4.51 -11.16 -13.14
C ILE A 310 -3.43 -10.09 -13.16
N SER A 311 -3.87 -8.83 -13.31
CA SER A 311 -2.99 -7.67 -13.17
C SER A 311 -3.20 -7.01 -11.81
N TRP A 312 -2.09 -6.75 -11.09
CA TRP A 312 -2.06 -5.99 -9.87
C TRP A 312 -0.85 -5.07 -9.84
N ASP A 313 -1.07 -3.78 -9.60
CA ASP A 313 -0.04 -2.73 -9.62
C ASP A 313 0.89 -2.77 -10.85
N GLY A 314 0.32 -3.11 -12.01
CA GLY A 314 1.05 -3.22 -13.29
C GLY A 314 1.90 -4.48 -13.46
N ALA A 315 1.95 -5.37 -12.47
CA ALA A 315 2.55 -6.70 -12.59
C ALA A 315 1.50 -7.77 -12.87
N LEU A 316 1.91 -8.85 -13.54
CA LEU A 316 1.05 -9.98 -13.86
C LEU A 316 1.32 -11.13 -12.89
N TYR A 317 0.25 -11.78 -12.43
CA TYR A 317 0.29 -12.92 -11.51
C TYR A 317 -0.48 -14.11 -12.11
N PRO A 318 0.11 -15.30 -12.20
CA PRO A 318 -0.57 -16.48 -12.74
C PRO A 318 -1.65 -16.94 -11.76
N VAL A 319 -2.79 -17.32 -12.29
CA VAL A 319 -3.94 -17.88 -11.56
C VAL A 319 -4.32 -19.18 -12.24
N ALA A 320 -4.73 -20.19 -11.49
CA ALA A 320 -5.11 -21.49 -12.04
C ALA A 320 -5.99 -21.35 -13.29
N MET A 321 -5.65 -22.06 -14.37
CA MET A 321 -6.30 -21.95 -15.68
C MET A 321 -7.81 -22.27 -15.63
N ARG A 322 -8.28 -23.02 -14.63
CA ARG A 322 -9.71 -23.23 -14.38
C ARG A 322 -10.49 -21.96 -14.09
N GLN A 323 -9.80 -20.87 -13.72
CA GLN A 323 -10.38 -19.56 -13.42
C GLN A 323 -10.33 -18.60 -14.62
N CYS A 324 -9.84 -19.03 -15.78
CA CYS A 324 -9.77 -18.17 -16.98
C CYS A 324 -11.13 -17.56 -17.30
N LEU A 325 -11.10 -16.25 -17.62
CA LEU A 325 -12.29 -15.44 -17.93
C LEU A 325 -13.30 -15.29 -16.79
N GLN A 326 -13.02 -15.87 -15.61
CA GLN A 326 -13.87 -15.73 -14.44
C GLN A 326 -13.45 -14.52 -13.60
N LYS A 327 -14.39 -14.05 -12.77
CA LYS A 327 -14.13 -13.04 -11.77
C LYS A 327 -13.52 -13.68 -10.52
N VAL A 328 -12.51 -13.04 -9.98
CA VAL A 328 -11.84 -13.44 -8.72
C VAL A 328 -11.77 -12.24 -7.80
N ARG A 329 -11.64 -12.50 -6.50
CA ARG A 329 -11.39 -11.48 -5.48
C ARG A 329 -9.92 -11.46 -5.15
N VAL A 330 -9.30 -10.28 -5.24
CA VAL A 330 -7.86 -10.10 -4.98
C VAL A 330 -7.69 -9.26 -3.73
N GLU A 331 -6.84 -9.72 -2.85
CA GLU A 331 -6.45 -9.07 -1.61
C GLU A 331 -4.94 -8.87 -1.61
N ALA A 332 -4.49 -7.64 -1.32
CA ALA A 332 -3.06 -7.33 -1.21
C ALA A 332 -2.71 -7.09 0.25
N GLU A 333 -2.00 -8.01 0.87
CA GLU A 333 -1.57 -7.91 2.25
C GLU A 333 -0.29 -7.07 2.33
N PHE A 334 -0.40 -5.87 2.91
CA PHE A 334 0.67 -4.86 2.98
C PHE A 334 1.30 -4.50 1.62
N GLY A 335 0.61 -4.77 0.53
CA GLY A 335 1.17 -4.68 -0.82
C GLY A 335 2.27 -5.71 -1.14
N LYS A 336 2.61 -6.62 -0.22
CA LYS A 336 3.69 -7.60 -0.33
C LYS A 336 3.21 -8.97 -0.78
N THR A 337 2.03 -9.39 -0.35
CA THR A 337 1.44 -10.69 -0.68
C THR A 337 0.12 -10.47 -1.38
N ILE A 338 -0.01 -11.05 -2.57
CA ILE A 338 -1.23 -10.99 -3.38
C ILE A 338 -1.96 -12.32 -3.24
N LYS A 339 -3.10 -12.31 -2.58
CA LYS A 339 -3.97 -13.48 -2.39
C LYS A 339 -5.15 -13.39 -3.34
N VAL A 340 -5.40 -14.46 -4.07
CA VAL A 340 -6.48 -14.56 -5.05
C VAL A 340 -7.49 -15.58 -4.57
N TYR A 341 -8.73 -15.15 -4.43
CA TYR A 341 -9.84 -15.99 -4.00
C TYR A 341 -10.86 -16.10 -5.14
N ASP A 342 -11.50 -17.23 -5.27
CA ASP A 342 -12.65 -17.35 -6.15
C ASP A 342 -13.86 -16.56 -5.60
N MET A 343 -14.97 -16.56 -6.33
CA MET A 343 -16.18 -15.88 -5.86
C MET A 343 -16.86 -16.59 -4.68
N GLY A 344 -16.53 -17.85 -4.42
CA GLY A 344 -16.95 -18.61 -3.24
C GLY A 344 -16.15 -18.29 -1.98
N GLY A 345 -14.99 -17.64 -2.12
CA GLY A 345 -14.09 -17.29 -1.02
C GLY A 345 -12.97 -18.30 -0.77
N GLU A 346 -12.82 -19.31 -1.64
CA GLU A 346 -11.71 -20.26 -1.59
C GLU A 346 -10.43 -19.61 -2.12
N LEU A 347 -9.30 -19.84 -1.43
CA LEU A 347 -7.98 -19.36 -1.87
C LEU A 347 -7.53 -20.15 -3.10
N VAL A 348 -7.37 -19.46 -4.24
CA VAL A 348 -6.95 -20.05 -5.52
C VAL A 348 -5.45 -19.98 -5.72
N SER A 349 -4.85 -18.85 -5.40
CA SER A 349 -3.39 -18.66 -5.51
C SER A 349 -2.89 -17.56 -4.55
N GLU A 350 -1.62 -17.67 -4.19
CA GLU A 350 -0.91 -16.70 -3.35
C GLU A 350 0.47 -16.41 -3.97
N HIS A 351 0.83 -15.13 -4.03
CA HIS A 351 2.07 -14.68 -4.67
C HIS A 351 2.73 -13.58 -3.85
N ASN A 352 4.06 -13.58 -3.81
CA ASN A 352 4.81 -12.43 -3.35
C ASN A 352 4.75 -11.31 -4.39
N ALA A 353 4.69 -10.07 -3.93
CA ALA A 353 4.71 -8.90 -4.80
C ALA A 353 5.94 -8.91 -5.70
N ARG A 354 5.71 -8.78 -7.00
CA ARG A 354 6.76 -8.79 -8.02
C ARG A 354 7.32 -7.39 -8.19
N LEU A 355 8.28 -7.04 -7.34
CA LEU A 355 8.99 -5.77 -7.42
C LEU A 355 9.68 -5.65 -8.79
N PHE A 356 9.63 -4.45 -9.37
CA PHE A 356 10.28 -4.13 -10.66
C PHE A 356 9.82 -4.96 -11.88
N ALA A 357 8.69 -5.65 -11.78
CA ALA A 357 8.17 -6.55 -12.82
C ALA A 357 6.98 -5.96 -13.60
N LYS A 358 6.81 -4.64 -13.61
CA LYS A 358 5.74 -3.99 -14.40
C LYS A 358 5.87 -4.33 -15.87
N GLY A 359 4.80 -4.85 -16.47
CA GLY A 359 4.77 -5.27 -17.87
C GLY A 359 5.51 -6.57 -18.19
N ILE A 360 6.20 -7.18 -17.23
CA ILE A 360 6.91 -8.45 -17.45
C ILE A 360 5.94 -9.61 -17.17
N ARG A 361 5.71 -10.45 -18.20
CA ARG A 361 4.90 -11.65 -18.07
C ARG A 361 5.71 -12.78 -17.43
N PRO A 362 5.28 -13.37 -16.29
CA PRO A 362 5.91 -14.57 -15.74
C PRO A 362 5.54 -15.80 -16.56
N VAL A 363 6.31 -16.87 -16.43
CA VAL A 363 5.92 -18.18 -16.94
C VAL A 363 4.73 -18.69 -16.15
N HIS A 364 3.69 -19.13 -16.85
CA HIS A 364 2.52 -19.74 -16.18
C HIS A 364 2.81 -21.22 -15.92
N PRO A 365 2.62 -21.73 -14.70
CA PRO A 365 2.99 -23.11 -14.37
C PRO A 365 2.21 -24.18 -15.17
N GLU A 366 0.96 -23.89 -15.53
CA GLU A 366 0.09 -24.84 -16.25
C GLU A 366 0.18 -24.72 -17.80
N HIS A 367 0.88 -23.72 -18.37
CA HIS A 367 0.91 -23.53 -19.82
C HIS A 367 1.62 -24.67 -20.55
N GLU A 368 2.67 -25.23 -19.97
CA GLU A 368 3.40 -26.33 -20.58
C GLU A 368 2.53 -27.60 -20.68
N ASP A 369 1.81 -27.94 -19.59
CA ASP A 369 0.92 -29.09 -19.56
C ASP A 369 -0.24 -28.94 -20.55
N ILE A 370 -0.85 -27.75 -20.63
CA ILE A 370 -1.93 -27.47 -21.58
C ILE A 370 -1.43 -27.56 -23.02
N ASN A 371 -0.23 -27.01 -23.31
CA ASN A 371 0.36 -27.08 -24.62
C ASN A 371 0.69 -28.53 -25.01
N ASN A 372 1.26 -29.28 -24.08
CA ASN A 372 1.55 -30.71 -24.28
C ASN A 372 0.26 -31.53 -24.49
N ALA A 373 -0.82 -31.25 -23.74
CA ALA A 373 -2.11 -31.87 -23.93
C ALA A 373 -2.70 -31.52 -25.31
N TYR A 374 -2.58 -30.28 -25.76
CA TYR A 374 -3.01 -29.86 -27.10
C TYR A 374 -2.22 -30.57 -28.19
N LEU A 375 -0.90 -30.66 -28.07
CA LEU A 375 -0.02 -31.36 -29.02
C LEU A 375 -0.38 -32.85 -29.11
N ARG A 376 -0.59 -33.53 -27.96
CA ARG A 376 -1.03 -34.94 -27.92
C ARG A 376 -2.39 -35.14 -28.61
N LYS A 377 -3.37 -34.24 -28.37
CA LYS A 377 -4.65 -34.27 -29.07
C LYS A 377 -4.48 -34.11 -30.58
N LYS A 378 -3.67 -33.20 -31.02
CA LYS A 378 -3.39 -32.91 -32.43
C LYS A 378 -2.70 -34.09 -33.09
N GLU A 379 -1.74 -34.73 -32.42
CA GLU A 379 -1.08 -35.95 -32.90
C GLU A 379 -2.03 -37.16 -32.96
N ALA A 380 -2.86 -37.33 -31.95
CA ALA A 380 -3.89 -38.38 -31.93
C ALA A 380 -4.91 -38.21 -33.07
N HIS A 381 -5.36 -36.96 -33.32
CA HIS A 381 -6.26 -36.63 -34.45
C HIS A 381 -5.59 -36.92 -35.79
N ARG A 382 -4.35 -36.55 -35.95
CA ARG A 382 -3.54 -36.83 -37.17
C ARG A 382 -3.35 -38.30 -37.39
N ALA A 383 -3.00 -39.05 -36.34
CA ALA A 383 -2.89 -40.53 -36.42
C ALA A 383 -4.20 -41.19 -36.77
N ALA A 384 -5.34 -40.71 -36.21
CA ALA A 384 -6.67 -41.21 -36.55
C ALA A 384 -7.05 -40.93 -38.00
N ALA A 385 -6.74 -39.73 -38.53
CA ALA A 385 -6.96 -39.39 -39.96
C ALA A 385 -6.17 -40.30 -40.90
N VAL A 386 -4.91 -40.54 -40.61
CA VAL A 386 -4.09 -41.47 -41.38
C VAL A 386 -4.62 -42.92 -41.32
N ARG A 387 -4.99 -43.37 -40.14
CA ARG A 387 -5.57 -44.73 -39.96
C ARG A 387 -6.85 -44.86 -40.76
N LYS A 388 -7.78 -43.91 -40.64
CA LYS A 388 -9.02 -43.93 -41.38
C LYS A 388 -8.78 -43.91 -42.90
N PHE A 389 -7.78 -43.18 -43.40
CA PHE A 389 -7.40 -43.16 -44.82
C PHE A 389 -6.89 -44.51 -45.28
N ILE A 390 -6.02 -45.15 -44.51
CA ILE A 390 -5.50 -46.51 -44.79
C ILE A 390 -6.64 -47.55 -44.75
N GLU A 391 -7.50 -47.52 -43.77
CA GLU A 391 -8.69 -48.41 -43.64
C GLU A 391 -9.63 -48.23 -44.83
N THR A 392 -9.78 -47.02 -45.38
CA THR A 392 -10.68 -46.73 -46.49
C THR A 392 -10.10 -47.19 -47.85
N PHE A 393 -8.80 -47.03 -48.06
CA PHE A 393 -8.16 -47.29 -49.35
C PHE A 393 -7.16 -48.42 -49.30
N GLU A 394 -7.11 -49.17 -48.21
CA GLU A 394 -6.33 -50.37 -47.96
C GLU A 394 -4.83 -50.26 -48.40
N GLN A 395 -4.31 -51.18 -49.18
CA GLN A 395 -2.91 -51.17 -49.62
C GLN A 395 -2.54 -49.95 -50.44
N THR A 396 -3.43 -49.46 -51.30
CA THR A 396 -3.22 -48.25 -52.10
C THR A 396 -3.12 -47.01 -51.19
N GLY A 397 -3.98 -46.93 -50.18
CA GLY A 397 -3.94 -45.87 -49.15
C GLY A 397 -2.66 -45.87 -48.35
N GLN A 398 -2.18 -47.06 -47.93
CA GLN A 398 -0.92 -47.19 -47.20
C GLN A 398 0.27 -46.71 -48.06
N ALA A 399 0.39 -47.20 -49.30
CA ALA A 399 1.45 -46.81 -50.20
C ALA A 399 1.41 -45.29 -50.49
N TYR A 400 0.23 -44.74 -50.65
CA TYR A 400 0.07 -43.30 -50.89
C TYR A 400 0.49 -42.45 -49.67
N VAL A 401 0.21 -42.87 -48.46
CA VAL A 401 0.65 -42.20 -47.21
C VAL A 401 2.17 -42.27 -47.08
N GLU A 402 2.80 -43.40 -47.45
CA GLU A 402 4.28 -43.53 -47.43
C GLU A 402 4.91 -42.62 -48.45
N GLY A 403 4.40 -42.53 -49.66
CA GLY A 403 4.85 -41.57 -50.67
C GLY A 403 4.64 -40.10 -50.25
N LEU A 404 3.52 -39.79 -49.63
CA LEU A 404 3.27 -38.47 -49.06
C LEU A 404 4.28 -38.07 -47.99
N LYS A 405 4.73 -39.03 -47.15
CA LYS A 405 5.75 -38.77 -46.12
C LYS A 405 7.13 -38.40 -46.69
N THR A 406 7.46 -39.01 -47.83
CA THR A 406 8.75 -38.78 -48.47
C THR A 406 8.79 -37.51 -49.31
N GLU A 407 7.72 -37.23 -50.05
CA GLU A 407 7.67 -36.15 -51.04
C GLU A 407 7.08 -34.84 -50.50
N VAL A 408 6.20 -34.89 -49.50
CA VAL A 408 5.49 -33.75 -48.96
C VAL A 408 5.80 -33.58 -47.48
N THR A 409 6.84 -32.79 -47.19
CA THR A 409 7.29 -32.54 -45.80
C THR A 409 6.39 -31.65 -45.00
N ALA A 410 5.55 -30.82 -45.66
CA ALA A 410 4.67 -29.88 -44.98
C ALA A 410 3.18 -30.22 -45.24
N ASN A 411 2.37 -30.18 -44.18
CA ASN A 411 0.91 -30.34 -44.22
C ASN A 411 0.35 -31.65 -44.82
N MET A 412 1.09 -32.77 -44.75
CA MET A 412 0.69 -34.07 -45.22
C MET A 412 -0.77 -34.44 -44.76
N TYR A 413 -1.12 -34.19 -43.52
CA TYR A 413 -2.42 -34.48 -42.96
C TYR A 413 -3.56 -33.74 -43.64
N TRP A 414 -3.31 -32.52 -44.06
CA TRP A 414 -4.28 -31.70 -44.79
C TRP A 414 -4.58 -32.33 -46.18
N HIS A 415 -3.61 -32.88 -46.86
CA HIS A 415 -3.83 -33.61 -48.12
C HIS A 415 -4.70 -34.82 -47.91
N ILE A 416 -4.42 -35.61 -46.86
CA ILE A 416 -5.23 -36.79 -46.48
C ILE A 416 -6.65 -36.39 -46.19
N GLU A 417 -6.91 -35.38 -45.36
CA GLU A 417 -8.24 -34.92 -45.02
C GLU A 417 -9.03 -34.39 -46.22
N GLU A 418 -8.38 -33.65 -47.13
CA GLU A 418 -9.02 -33.15 -48.32
C GLU A 418 -9.37 -34.26 -49.31
N ILE A 419 -8.49 -35.26 -49.47
CA ILE A 419 -8.80 -36.43 -50.31
C ILE A 419 -9.96 -37.28 -49.74
N MET A 420 -10.01 -37.41 -48.41
CA MET A 420 -11.12 -38.08 -47.74
C MET A 420 -12.49 -37.43 -48.00
N LYS A 421 -12.52 -36.11 -48.22
CA LYS A 421 -13.77 -35.39 -48.56
C LYS A 421 -14.37 -35.88 -49.88
N TYR A 422 -13.51 -36.34 -50.83
CA TYR A 422 -14.00 -36.80 -52.13
C TYR A 422 -14.81 -38.10 -52.02
N THR A 423 -14.74 -38.85 -50.92
CA THR A 423 -15.57 -40.01 -50.69
C THR A 423 -17.09 -39.71 -50.63
N SER A 424 -17.45 -38.44 -50.40
CA SER A 424 -18.84 -37.98 -50.49
C SER A 424 -19.33 -37.83 -51.91
N VAL A 425 -18.44 -37.64 -52.90
CA VAL A 425 -18.76 -37.36 -54.30
C VAL A 425 -18.43 -38.54 -55.23
N TYR A 426 -17.33 -39.19 -54.98
CA TYR A 426 -16.83 -40.30 -55.83
C TYR A 426 -16.87 -41.63 -55.07
N SER A 427 -16.89 -42.74 -55.81
CA SER A 427 -16.80 -44.06 -55.19
C SER A 427 -15.38 -44.34 -54.61
N ILE A 428 -15.32 -45.16 -53.57
CA ILE A 428 -14.01 -45.57 -52.97
C ILE A 428 -13.11 -46.22 -54.03
N ALA A 429 -13.69 -47.01 -54.94
CA ALA A 429 -12.98 -47.69 -56.02
C ALA A 429 -12.36 -46.67 -57.00
N ASP A 430 -13.07 -45.62 -57.39
CA ASP A 430 -12.59 -44.58 -58.28
C ASP A 430 -11.43 -43.77 -57.64
N ILE A 431 -11.62 -43.41 -56.37
CA ILE A 431 -10.54 -42.70 -55.64
C ILE A 431 -9.32 -43.61 -55.47
N SER A 432 -9.49 -44.89 -55.14
CA SER A 432 -8.40 -45.83 -55.00
C SER A 432 -7.62 -46.04 -56.30
N ALA A 433 -8.34 -46.10 -57.47
CA ALA A 433 -7.73 -46.18 -58.79
C ALA A 433 -6.93 -44.90 -59.12
N VAL A 434 -7.44 -43.74 -58.78
CA VAL A 434 -6.75 -42.46 -58.96
C VAL A 434 -5.56 -42.33 -58.02
N LEU A 435 -5.63 -42.83 -56.78
CA LEU A 435 -4.47 -42.88 -55.92
C LEU A 435 -3.37 -43.79 -56.41
N ALA A 436 -3.72 -44.95 -57.04
CA ALA A 436 -2.77 -45.83 -57.68
C ALA A 436 -2.11 -45.15 -58.89
N GLU A 437 -2.86 -44.45 -59.73
CA GLU A 437 -2.33 -43.66 -60.84
C GLU A 437 -1.39 -42.51 -60.37
N CYS A 438 -1.76 -41.86 -59.28
CA CYS A 438 -0.93 -40.86 -58.64
C CYS A 438 0.39 -41.43 -58.10
N LEU A 439 0.38 -42.68 -57.60
CA LEU A 439 1.59 -43.38 -57.15
C LEU A 439 2.54 -43.68 -58.33
N GLU A 440 2.02 -44.09 -59.47
CA GLU A 440 2.82 -44.37 -60.65
C GLU A 440 3.53 -43.14 -61.22
N ILE A 441 2.87 -41.97 -61.18
CA ILE A 441 3.42 -40.70 -61.69
C ILE A 441 4.13 -39.88 -60.63
N GLY A 442 4.16 -40.32 -59.36
CA GLY A 442 4.80 -39.59 -58.24
C GLY A 442 4.10 -38.29 -57.85
N ALA A 443 2.77 -38.19 -58.03
CA ALA A 443 1.99 -36.96 -57.82
C ALA A 443 1.16 -36.98 -56.54
N TYR A 444 1.76 -36.66 -55.42
CA TYR A 444 1.12 -36.79 -54.06
C TYR A 444 0.29 -35.58 -53.63
N HIS A 445 0.13 -34.57 -54.47
CA HIS A 445 -0.64 -33.38 -54.08
C HIS A 445 -2.15 -33.57 -54.27
N LYS A 446 -2.99 -33.18 -53.30
CA LYS A 446 -4.45 -33.26 -53.37
C LYS A 446 -5.04 -32.74 -54.69
N ASN A 447 -4.45 -31.68 -55.28
CA ASN A 447 -4.91 -31.14 -56.55
C ASN A 447 -4.70 -32.07 -57.72
N SER A 448 -3.69 -32.92 -57.69
CA SER A 448 -3.45 -33.96 -58.69
C SER A 448 -4.56 -35.01 -58.62
N VAL A 449 -4.88 -35.48 -57.38
CA VAL A 449 -5.99 -36.37 -57.14
C VAL A 449 -7.31 -35.77 -57.61
N ARG A 450 -7.56 -34.51 -57.32
CA ARG A 450 -8.76 -33.77 -57.76
C ARG A 450 -8.89 -33.76 -59.25
N ARG A 451 -7.84 -33.34 -59.95
CA ARG A 451 -7.86 -33.24 -61.45
C ARG A 451 -8.12 -34.59 -62.13
N LEU A 452 -7.56 -35.65 -61.60
CA LEU A 452 -7.80 -36.99 -62.12
C LEU A 452 -9.21 -37.49 -61.83
N LEU A 453 -9.75 -37.15 -60.67
CA LEU A 453 -11.16 -37.46 -60.31
C LEU A 453 -12.16 -36.66 -61.14
N GLU A 454 -11.87 -35.42 -61.54
CA GLU A 454 -12.74 -34.59 -62.41
C GLU A 454 -12.89 -35.19 -63.81
N CYS A 455 -11.95 -36.07 -64.23
CA CYS A 455 -12.08 -36.80 -65.49
C CYS A 455 -12.93 -38.08 -65.38
N ARG A 456 -13.43 -38.39 -64.17
CA ARG A 456 -14.27 -39.58 -63.91
C ARG A 456 -15.72 -39.14 -63.58
N GLU A 457 -16.67 -40.02 -63.85
CA GLU A 457 -18.06 -39.73 -63.50
C GLU A 457 -18.26 -39.69 -61.97
N PRO A 458 -18.91 -38.65 -61.46
CA PRO A 458 -19.22 -38.60 -60.03
C PRO A 458 -20.23 -39.66 -59.65
N LYS A 459 -20.15 -40.12 -58.40
CA LYS A 459 -21.08 -41.08 -57.82
C LYS A 459 -22.52 -40.54 -58.01
N LYS A 460 -23.37 -41.27 -58.72
CA LYS A 460 -24.81 -40.93 -58.81
C LYS A 460 -25.35 -40.96 -57.38
N GLN A 461 -25.66 -39.78 -56.83
CA GLN A 461 -26.49 -39.70 -55.62
C GLN A 461 -27.83 -40.32 -56.00
N SER A 462 -28.14 -41.47 -55.41
CA SER A 462 -29.54 -41.86 -55.28
C SER A 462 -30.18 -40.77 -54.43
N LEU A 463 -30.89 -39.88 -55.11
CA LEU A 463 -31.87 -39.02 -54.46
C LEU A 463 -32.90 -40.02 -53.88
N GLU A 464 -32.67 -40.47 -52.59
CA GLU A 464 -33.78 -40.90 -51.80
C GLU A 464 -34.71 -39.72 -51.73
N ILE A 465 -35.82 -39.82 -52.45
CA ILE A 465 -36.97 -38.92 -52.38
C ILE A 465 -37.28 -38.89 -50.87
N LEU A 466 -36.81 -37.89 -50.17
CA LEU A 466 -37.30 -37.56 -48.83
C LEU A 466 -38.82 -37.49 -48.98
N ASN A 467 -39.52 -38.40 -48.33
CA ASN A 467 -40.97 -38.50 -48.30
C ASN A 467 -41.58 -37.09 -48.28
N GLU A 468 -42.56 -36.87 -49.15
CA GLU A 468 -43.33 -35.62 -49.30
C GLU A 468 -43.99 -35.12 -47.99
N ALA A 469 -43.76 -35.77 -46.89
CA ALA A 469 -44.27 -35.41 -45.56
C ALA A 469 -43.45 -34.29 -44.83
N TYR A 470 -42.31 -33.88 -45.34
CA TYR A 470 -41.57 -32.77 -44.76
C TYR A 470 -41.64 -31.52 -45.65
N ILE A 471 -42.83 -30.93 -45.71
CA ILE A 471 -42.97 -29.54 -46.11
C ILE A 471 -42.47 -28.75 -44.89
N PRO A 472 -41.32 -28.05 -44.96
CA PRO A 472 -40.93 -27.18 -43.87
C PRO A 472 -42.05 -26.16 -43.69
N VAL A 473 -42.78 -26.27 -42.60
CA VAL A 473 -43.68 -25.17 -42.18
C VAL A 473 -42.81 -23.93 -42.19
N SER A 474 -43.11 -22.96 -43.06
CA SER A 474 -42.44 -21.69 -43.08
C SER A 474 -42.73 -21.00 -41.75
N VAL A 475 -41.84 -21.23 -40.81
CA VAL A 475 -41.89 -20.47 -39.54
C VAL A 475 -41.59 -19.03 -39.91
N ASP A 476 -42.59 -18.18 -39.81
CA ASP A 476 -42.38 -16.73 -39.96
C ASP A 476 -41.55 -16.27 -38.77
N ILE A 477 -40.25 -16.16 -39.01
CA ILE A 477 -39.26 -15.68 -38.01
C ILE A 477 -39.29 -14.17 -37.84
N ARG A 478 -40.21 -13.47 -38.53
CA ARG A 478 -40.41 -12.03 -38.32
C ARG A 478 -41.07 -11.81 -36.97
N ARG A 479 -40.32 -11.31 -36.02
CA ARG A 479 -40.88 -10.82 -34.77
C ARG A 479 -41.73 -9.58 -35.03
N PRO A 480 -42.90 -9.45 -34.42
CA PRO A 480 -43.71 -8.24 -34.56
C PRO A 480 -42.93 -7.03 -34.02
N LEU A 481 -43.11 -5.89 -34.68
CA LEU A 481 -42.43 -4.63 -34.30
C LEU A 481 -42.72 -4.20 -32.85
N SER A 482 -43.77 -4.71 -32.24
CA SER A 482 -44.08 -4.54 -30.81
C SER A 482 -43.00 -5.04 -29.90
N ASP A 483 -42.24 -6.10 -30.27
CA ASP A 483 -41.19 -6.72 -29.47
C ASP A 483 -39.90 -5.87 -29.41
N TYR A 484 -39.82 -4.84 -30.26
CA TYR A 484 -38.71 -3.90 -30.30
C TYR A 484 -39.03 -2.53 -29.67
N ARG A 485 -40.22 -2.38 -29.02
CA ARG A 485 -40.51 -1.17 -28.26
C ARG A 485 -39.64 -1.09 -27.05
N VAL A 486 -38.67 -0.16 -27.07
CA VAL A 486 -37.95 0.27 -25.90
C VAL A 486 -38.98 0.89 -24.95
N PRO A 487 -39.06 0.45 -23.67
CA PRO A 487 -39.94 1.12 -22.72
C PRO A 487 -39.50 2.58 -22.62
N ALA A 488 -40.48 3.51 -22.85
CA ALA A 488 -40.21 4.92 -22.69
C ALA A 488 -39.69 5.16 -21.28
N CYS A 489 -38.47 5.65 -21.19
CA CYS A 489 -37.89 6.10 -19.94
C CYS A 489 -38.80 7.25 -19.43
N ALA A 490 -39.43 7.03 -18.29
CA ALA A 490 -40.19 8.09 -17.61
C ALA A 490 -39.18 9.10 -17.07
N CYS A 491 -38.80 10.05 -17.91
CA CYS A 491 -38.17 11.29 -17.44
C CYS A 491 -39.27 12.16 -16.87
N SER A 492 -39.46 12.09 -15.57
CA SER A 492 -40.19 13.10 -14.82
C SER A 492 -39.38 14.39 -14.88
N HIS A 493 -39.81 15.34 -15.68
CA HIS A 493 -39.47 16.75 -15.50
C HIS A 493 -40.06 17.18 -14.16
N ALA A 494 -39.23 17.37 -13.17
CA ALA A 494 -39.57 18.16 -12.01
C ALA A 494 -39.22 19.61 -12.34
N ASP A 495 -40.27 20.41 -12.41
CA ASP A 495 -40.25 21.85 -12.59
C ASP A 495 -39.31 22.51 -11.56
N ARG A 496 -38.45 23.38 -12.07
CA ARG A 496 -37.80 24.43 -11.28
C ARG A 496 -38.66 25.69 -11.50
N GLU A 497 -39.37 26.10 -10.49
CA GLU A 497 -39.78 27.49 -10.27
C GLU A 497 -39.40 27.91 -8.88
N VAL A 498 -38.74 29.11 -8.83
CA VAL A 498 -38.36 30.03 -7.75
C VAL A 498 -37.16 29.63 -6.90
#